data_a9d7b030ebc616e2e32c7fbc519ebba8
#
_entry.id   a9d7b030ebc616e2e32c7fbc519ebba8
#
_cell.length_a   1.000
_cell.length_b   1.000
_cell.length_c   1.000
_cell.angle_alpha   90.00
_cell.angle_beta   90.00
_cell.angle_gamma   90.00
#
_symmetry.space_group_name_H-M   'P 1'
#
loop_
_entity.id
_entity.type
_entity.pdbx_description
1 polymer ?
#
loop_
_entity_poly.entity_id
_entity_poly.type
_entity_poly.pdbx_seq_one_letter_code
_entity_poly.pdbx_strand_id
1 'polypeptide(L)'
;AQEIYIVMSGEMMAMYAANNISKGILKYANSGGVRLGGLVCNERQTDKELELAESLAGMLGSKLIHFVPRDNIVQHAELRRMTVLEYAPDSKQAGEYRTLANKVHANAGNGTIPTPITMDQLEDLLMEHGIMKQIDESQVGKTAADLAA
;
A
#
# COMPACT_ATOMS: atom_id res chain seq x y z
N ALA A 1 19.13 -1.85 -7.52
CA ALA A 1 17.87 -2.42 -8.00
C ALA A 1 17.43 -1.68 -9.27
N GLN A 2 16.88 -2.42 -10.22
CA GLN A 2 16.33 -1.84 -11.45
C GLN A 2 14.86 -1.48 -11.29
N GLU A 3 14.12 -2.29 -10.55
CA GLU A 3 12.71 -2.07 -10.23
C GLU A 3 12.51 -2.13 -8.72
N ILE A 4 11.64 -1.24 -8.23
CA ILE A 4 11.25 -1.15 -6.83
C ILE A 4 9.74 -1.39 -6.75
N TYR A 5 9.33 -2.28 -5.88
CA TYR A 5 7.94 -2.51 -5.53
C TYR A 5 7.69 -1.95 -4.14
N ILE A 6 6.66 -1.14 -4.01
CA ILE A 6 6.31 -0.52 -2.72
C ILE A 6 5.21 -1.35 -2.07
N VAL A 7 5.50 -1.89 -0.90
CA VAL A 7 4.49 -2.58 -0.08
C VAL A 7 3.90 -1.58 0.90
N MET A 8 2.59 -1.45 0.89
CA MET A 8 1.86 -0.49 1.71
C MET A 8 0.54 -1.08 2.22
N SER A 9 -0.16 -0.34 3.03
CA SER A 9 -1.55 -0.60 3.43
C SER A 9 -2.43 0.62 3.10
N GLY A 10 -3.73 0.52 3.34
CA GLY A 10 -4.66 1.63 3.14
C GLY A 10 -4.65 2.69 4.25
N GLU A 11 -3.75 2.57 5.20
CA GLU A 11 -3.57 3.57 6.25
C GLU A 11 -2.90 4.83 5.67
N MET A 12 -3.37 6.03 6.09
CA MET A 12 -2.86 7.31 5.58
C MET A 12 -1.34 7.42 5.65
N MET A 13 -0.74 7.01 6.78
CA MET A 13 0.71 7.10 6.97
C MET A 13 1.49 6.15 6.06
N ALA A 14 0.91 4.99 5.72
CA ALA A 14 1.51 4.07 4.77
C ALA A 14 1.47 4.64 3.34
N MET A 15 0.36 5.26 2.95
CA MET A 15 0.23 5.94 1.66
C MET A 15 1.16 7.16 1.55
N TYR A 16 1.30 7.92 2.63
CA TYR A 16 2.26 9.01 2.71
C TYR A 16 3.70 8.52 2.52
N ALA A 17 4.06 7.42 3.19
CA ALA A 17 5.38 6.80 3.04
C ALA A 17 5.61 6.30 1.60
N ALA A 18 4.60 5.68 0.99
CA ALA A 18 4.67 5.23 -0.40
C ALA A 18 4.94 6.39 -1.37
N ASN A 19 4.27 7.52 -1.16
CA ASN A 19 4.52 8.73 -1.94
C ASN A 19 5.95 9.26 -1.76
N ASN A 20 6.47 9.27 -0.54
CA ASN A 20 7.85 9.70 -0.27
C ASN A 20 8.88 8.77 -0.91
N ILE A 21 8.66 7.46 -0.91
CA ILE A 21 9.50 6.50 -1.62
C ILE A 21 9.46 6.80 -3.13
N SER A 22 8.29 7.10 -3.67
CA SER A 22 8.13 7.48 -5.08
C SER A 22 8.93 8.73 -5.45
N LYS A 23 9.00 9.72 -4.56
CA LYS A 23 9.88 10.91 -4.73
C LYS A 23 11.35 10.50 -4.82
N GLY A 24 11.76 9.55 -3.98
CA GLY A 24 13.12 8.98 -4.03
C GLY A 24 13.41 8.28 -5.34
N ILE A 25 12.48 7.46 -5.81
CA ILE A 25 12.62 6.77 -7.11
C ILE A 25 12.73 7.79 -8.24
N LEU A 26 11.87 8.80 -8.27
CA LEU A 26 11.93 9.87 -9.29
C LEU A 26 13.29 10.56 -9.32
N LYS A 27 13.83 10.86 -8.16
CA LYS A 27 15.15 11.51 -8.03
C LYS A 27 16.26 10.71 -8.71
N TYR A 28 16.23 9.39 -8.61
CA TYR A 28 17.27 8.52 -9.14
C TYR A 28 16.92 7.87 -10.49
N ALA A 29 15.73 8.08 -11.01
CA ALA A 29 15.26 7.46 -12.24
C ALA A 29 16.14 7.81 -13.45
N ASN A 30 16.55 9.07 -13.55
CA ASN A 30 17.32 9.56 -14.69
C ASN A 30 18.82 9.20 -14.61
N SER A 31 19.37 9.10 -13.40
CA SER A 31 20.81 8.82 -13.20
C SER A 31 21.10 7.34 -13.03
N GLY A 32 20.25 6.58 -12.38
CA GLY A 32 20.45 5.17 -12.06
C GLY A 32 19.55 4.20 -12.81
N GLY A 33 18.63 4.69 -13.64
CA GLY A 33 17.71 3.85 -14.39
C GLY A 33 16.69 3.08 -13.55
N VAL A 34 16.53 3.43 -12.27
CA VAL A 34 15.57 2.79 -11.37
C VAL A 34 14.14 3.15 -11.76
N ARG A 35 13.22 2.22 -11.61
CA ARG A 35 11.81 2.37 -11.94
C ARG A 35 10.91 1.89 -10.80
N LEU A 36 9.69 2.44 -10.74
CA LEU A 36 8.63 1.92 -9.89
C LEU A 36 7.96 0.75 -10.63
N GLY A 37 8.12 -0.46 -10.13
CA GLY A 37 7.51 -1.66 -10.69
C GLY A 37 6.02 -1.75 -10.40
N GLY A 38 5.60 -1.24 -9.28
CA GLY A 38 4.21 -1.22 -8.84
C GLY A 38 4.06 -1.14 -7.34
N LEU A 39 2.79 -1.12 -6.91
CA LEU A 39 2.42 -1.16 -5.51
C LEU A 39 1.86 -2.54 -5.15
N VAL A 40 2.09 -2.96 -3.94
CA VAL A 40 1.48 -4.14 -3.32
C VAL A 40 0.76 -3.66 -2.06
N CYS A 41 -0.53 -3.95 -1.95
CA CYS A 41 -1.27 -3.64 -0.73
C CYS A 41 -1.30 -4.85 0.18
N ASN A 42 -0.74 -4.71 1.38
CA ASN A 42 -0.84 -5.69 2.44
C ASN A 42 -2.00 -5.28 3.36
N GLU A 43 -3.11 -6.01 3.29
CA GLU A 43 -4.38 -5.63 3.92
C GLU A 43 -4.26 -5.44 5.43
N ARG A 44 -4.79 -4.30 5.92
CA ARG A 44 -4.96 -4.01 7.34
C ARG A 44 -6.43 -3.93 7.74
N GLN A 45 -7.33 -4.21 6.80
CA GLN A 45 -8.79 -4.14 6.96
C GLN A 45 -9.27 -2.71 7.29
N THR A 46 -8.65 -1.72 6.67
CA THR A 46 -9.12 -0.34 6.72
C THR A 46 -10.23 -0.11 5.68
N ASP A 47 -11.02 0.96 5.88
CA ASP A 47 -12.11 1.28 4.99
C ASP A 47 -11.62 1.54 3.56
N LYS A 48 -12.29 0.92 2.58
CA LYS A 48 -12.01 1.09 1.14
C LYS A 48 -10.55 0.91 0.75
N GLU A 49 -9.87 0.03 1.43
CA GLU A 49 -8.42 -0.16 1.29
C GLU A 49 -8.00 -0.52 -0.13
N LEU A 50 -8.72 -1.42 -0.79
CA LEU A 50 -8.44 -1.81 -2.17
C LEU A 50 -8.59 -0.62 -3.12
N GLU A 51 -9.71 0.10 -3.05
CA GLU A 51 -9.99 1.25 -3.91
C GLU A 51 -8.97 2.38 -3.70
N LEU A 52 -8.59 2.64 -2.45
CA LEU A 52 -7.55 3.61 -2.12
C LEU A 52 -6.19 3.21 -2.69
N ALA A 53 -5.81 1.95 -2.55
CA ALA A 53 -4.54 1.44 -3.07
C ALA A 53 -4.48 1.51 -4.60
N GLU A 54 -5.56 1.14 -5.28
CA GLU A 54 -5.67 1.23 -6.75
C GLU A 54 -5.60 2.70 -7.23
N SER A 55 -6.32 3.60 -6.55
CA SER A 55 -6.34 5.02 -6.89
C SER A 55 -4.97 5.67 -6.69
N LEU A 56 -4.32 5.39 -5.57
CA LEU A 56 -2.97 5.90 -5.30
C LEU A 56 -1.97 5.39 -6.34
N ALA A 57 -2.01 4.11 -6.66
CA ALA A 57 -1.13 3.52 -7.67
C ALA A 57 -1.29 4.24 -9.03
N GLY A 58 -2.53 4.48 -9.45
CA GLY A 58 -2.84 5.22 -10.67
C GLY A 58 -2.33 6.67 -10.65
N MET A 59 -2.51 7.38 -9.53
CA MET A 59 -2.01 8.75 -9.36
C MET A 59 -0.49 8.82 -9.42
N LEU A 60 0.21 7.82 -8.90
CA LEU A 60 1.66 7.70 -8.97
C LEU A 60 2.18 7.28 -10.37
N GLY A 61 1.30 7.09 -11.34
CA GLY A 61 1.66 6.64 -12.70
C GLY A 61 2.07 5.18 -12.75
N SER A 62 1.53 4.36 -11.87
CA SER A 62 1.84 2.94 -11.74
C SER A 62 0.55 2.11 -11.61
N LYS A 63 0.64 0.93 -11.05
CA LYS A 63 -0.50 0.04 -10.85
C LYS A 63 -0.36 -0.74 -9.54
N LEU A 64 -1.50 -1.20 -9.04
CA LEU A 64 -1.53 -2.16 -7.95
C LEU A 64 -1.25 -3.55 -8.54
N ILE A 65 -0.14 -4.15 -8.12
CA ILE A 65 0.27 -5.49 -8.59
C ILE A 65 -0.60 -6.56 -7.94
N HIS A 66 -0.77 -6.47 -6.63
CA HIS A 66 -1.56 -7.43 -5.87
C HIS A 66 -2.06 -6.83 -4.57
N PHE A 67 -3.24 -7.28 -4.17
CA PHE A 67 -3.81 -7.03 -2.85
C PHE A 67 -3.69 -8.32 -2.05
N VAL A 68 -2.85 -8.31 -1.01
CA VAL A 68 -2.60 -9.47 -0.16
C VAL A 68 -3.59 -9.44 1.01
N PRO A 69 -4.56 -10.36 1.06
CA PRO A 69 -5.53 -10.40 2.15
C PRO A 69 -4.87 -10.66 3.49
N ARG A 70 -5.45 -10.11 4.54
CA ARG A 70 -5.04 -10.40 5.92
C ARG A 70 -5.56 -11.77 6.35
N ASP A 71 -4.66 -12.61 6.88
CA ASP A 71 -5.00 -13.92 7.41
C ASP A 71 -4.14 -14.20 8.66
N ASN A 72 -4.77 -14.69 9.72
CA ASN A 72 -4.09 -15.01 10.97
C ASN A 72 -3.08 -16.16 10.85
N ILE A 73 -3.12 -16.93 9.77
CA ILE A 73 -2.14 -17.97 9.49
C ILE A 73 -0.71 -17.41 9.42
N VAL A 74 -0.56 -16.15 9.02
CA VAL A 74 0.72 -15.44 9.00
C VAL A 74 1.31 -15.40 10.41
N GLN A 75 0.50 -14.98 11.39
CA GLN A 75 0.93 -14.95 12.80
C GLN A 75 1.28 -16.35 13.32
N HIS A 76 0.52 -17.36 12.95
CA HIS A 76 0.82 -18.74 13.34
C HIS A 76 2.15 -19.24 12.76
N ALA A 77 2.43 -18.91 11.52
CA ALA A 77 3.71 -19.23 10.88
C ALA A 77 4.88 -18.50 11.58
N GLU A 78 4.71 -17.20 11.87
CA GLU A 78 5.71 -16.41 12.59
C GLU A 78 6.06 -17.00 13.97
N LEU A 79 5.07 -17.46 14.73
CA LEU A 79 5.29 -18.11 16.03
C LEU A 79 6.14 -19.39 15.90
N ARG A 80 6.11 -20.02 14.73
CA ARG A 80 6.94 -21.20 14.39
C ARG A 80 8.25 -20.83 13.71
N ARG A 81 8.50 -19.54 13.50
CA ARG A 81 9.68 -19.02 12.75
C ARG A 81 9.77 -19.60 11.34
N MET A 82 8.62 -19.75 10.70
CA MET A 82 8.46 -20.26 9.35
C MET A 82 7.77 -19.24 8.48
N THR A 83 7.98 -19.34 7.17
CA THR A 83 7.11 -18.65 6.21
C THR A 83 5.76 -19.35 6.12
N VAL A 84 4.74 -18.66 5.62
CA VAL A 84 3.43 -19.29 5.38
C VAL A 84 3.55 -20.44 4.37
N LEU A 85 4.43 -20.31 3.39
CA LEU A 85 4.68 -21.35 2.38
C LEU A 85 5.27 -22.64 2.98
N GLU A 86 6.08 -22.50 4.02
CA GLU A 86 6.65 -23.65 4.75
C GLU A 86 5.65 -24.21 5.76
N TYR A 87 4.96 -23.33 6.49
CA TYR A 87 4.05 -23.70 7.57
C TYR A 87 2.75 -24.33 7.06
N ALA A 88 2.15 -23.75 6.02
CA ALA A 88 0.87 -24.16 5.47
C ALA A 88 0.85 -23.99 3.93
N PRO A 89 1.60 -24.84 3.20
CA PRO A 89 1.80 -24.70 1.75
C PRO A 89 0.50 -24.78 0.94
N ASP A 90 -0.51 -25.48 1.45
CA ASP A 90 -1.80 -25.65 0.78
C ASP A 90 -2.86 -24.63 1.21
N SER A 91 -2.49 -23.69 2.08
CA SER A 91 -3.40 -22.65 2.54
C SER A 91 -3.72 -21.64 1.42
N LYS A 92 -4.89 -20.99 1.52
CA LYS A 92 -5.27 -19.89 0.65
C LYS A 92 -4.22 -18.78 0.67
N GLN A 93 -3.69 -18.45 1.84
CA GLN A 93 -2.70 -17.40 2.00
C GLN A 93 -1.36 -17.74 1.31
N ALA A 94 -0.93 -18.97 1.36
CA ALA A 94 0.24 -19.44 0.59
C ALA A 94 0.00 -19.24 -0.93
N GLY A 95 -1.22 -19.52 -1.40
CA GLY A 95 -1.64 -19.24 -2.78
C GLY A 95 -1.56 -17.77 -3.15
N GLU A 96 -1.93 -16.86 -2.24
CA GLU A 96 -1.81 -15.41 -2.46
C GLU A 96 -0.35 -14.98 -2.65
N TYR A 97 0.57 -15.51 -1.87
CA TYR A 97 2.01 -15.21 -2.03
C TYR A 97 2.59 -15.78 -3.32
N ARG A 98 2.15 -16.97 -3.76
CA ARG A 98 2.55 -17.50 -5.07
C ARG A 98 2.03 -16.63 -6.21
N THR A 99 0.78 -16.19 -6.12
CA THR A 99 0.18 -15.28 -7.09
C THR A 99 0.94 -13.95 -7.15
N LEU A 100 1.28 -13.37 -5.99
CA LEU A 100 2.11 -12.17 -5.91
C LEU A 100 3.45 -12.37 -6.61
N ALA A 101 4.15 -13.45 -6.31
CA ALA A 101 5.44 -13.77 -6.91
C ALA A 101 5.35 -13.88 -8.45
N ASN A 102 4.32 -14.57 -8.95
CA ASN A 102 4.08 -14.71 -10.39
C ASN A 102 3.77 -13.36 -11.06
N LYS A 103 2.99 -12.50 -10.41
CA LYS A 103 2.67 -11.16 -10.92
C LYS A 103 3.91 -10.26 -10.97
N VAL A 104 4.74 -10.29 -9.94
CA VAL A 104 6.00 -9.53 -9.93
C VAL A 104 6.93 -10.03 -11.04
N HIS A 105 7.07 -11.34 -11.20
CA HIS A 105 7.88 -11.93 -12.25
C HIS A 105 7.38 -11.55 -13.65
N ALA A 106 6.09 -11.66 -13.90
CA ALA A 106 5.47 -11.30 -15.18
C ALA A 106 5.55 -9.80 -15.49
N ASN A 107 5.68 -8.97 -14.47
CA ASN A 107 5.79 -7.51 -14.62
C ASN A 107 7.21 -7.01 -14.91
N ALA A 108 8.20 -7.89 -14.94
CA ALA A 108 9.60 -7.52 -15.17
C ALA A 108 9.75 -6.68 -16.45
N GLY A 109 10.46 -5.57 -16.35
CA GLY A 109 10.66 -4.63 -17.46
C GLY A 109 9.53 -3.62 -17.69
N ASN A 110 8.43 -3.71 -16.95
CA ASN A 110 7.26 -2.82 -17.08
C ASN A 110 7.23 -1.69 -16.04
N GLY A 111 8.34 -1.45 -15.34
CA GLY A 111 8.45 -0.35 -14.39
C GLY A 111 8.34 1.02 -15.05
N THR A 112 7.80 1.99 -14.31
CA THR A 112 7.59 3.36 -14.77
C THR A 112 8.39 4.36 -13.95
N ILE A 113 8.56 5.57 -14.48
CA ILE A 113 9.02 6.71 -13.70
C ILE A 113 7.81 7.24 -12.93
N PRO A 114 7.84 7.25 -11.59
CA PRO A 114 6.68 7.65 -10.82
C PRO A 114 6.37 9.14 -10.94
N THR A 115 5.09 9.47 -10.73
CA THR A 115 4.59 10.83 -10.60
C THR A 115 4.13 11.05 -9.15
N PRO A 116 5.01 11.51 -8.26
CA PRO A 116 4.63 11.77 -6.86
C PRO A 116 3.51 12.79 -6.76
N ILE A 117 2.70 12.65 -5.72
CA ILE A 117 1.58 13.55 -5.45
C ILE A 117 1.90 14.52 -4.30
N THR A 118 1.13 15.59 -4.20
CA THR A 118 1.18 16.53 -3.09
C THR A 118 0.41 15.97 -1.89
N MET A 119 0.65 16.56 -0.71
CA MET A 119 -0.13 16.20 0.48
C MET A 119 -1.61 16.54 0.30
N ASP A 120 -1.92 17.66 -0.32
CA ASP A 120 -3.30 18.05 -0.62
C ASP A 120 -4.00 17.05 -1.53
N GLN A 121 -3.30 16.52 -2.54
CA GLN A 121 -3.84 15.47 -3.42
C GLN A 121 -4.11 14.16 -2.66
N LEU A 122 -3.26 13.80 -1.70
CA LEU A 122 -3.48 12.64 -0.84
C LEU A 122 -4.70 12.84 0.07
N GLU A 123 -4.83 14.01 0.67
CA GLU A 123 -5.99 14.36 1.50
C GLU A 123 -7.28 14.36 0.68
N ASP A 124 -7.27 14.93 -0.54
CA ASP A 124 -8.41 14.91 -1.45
C ASP A 124 -8.83 13.47 -1.80
N LEU A 125 -7.86 12.57 -2.03
CA LEU A 125 -8.13 11.16 -2.27
C LEU A 125 -8.86 10.51 -1.09
N LEU A 126 -8.42 10.79 0.14
CA LEU A 126 -9.06 10.27 1.35
C LEU A 126 -10.47 10.84 1.54
N MET A 127 -10.66 12.13 1.22
CA MET A 127 -11.97 12.78 1.28
C MET A 127 -12.94 12.21 0.25
N GLU A 128 -12.52 12.00 -0.98
CA GLU A 128 -13.32 11.42 -2.07
C GLU A 128 -13.81 10.01 -1.71
N HIS A 129 -13.02 9.23 -0.98
CA HIS A 129 -13.41 7.91 -0.49
C HIS A 129 -14.16 7.94 0.84
N GLY A 130 -14.45 9.12 1.40
CA GLY A 130 -15.19 9.29 2.65
C GLY A 130 -14.42 8.87 3.91
N ILE A 131 -13.10 8.66 3.80
CA ILE A 131 -12.24 8.29 4.93
C ILE A 131 -11.90 9.51 5.77
N MET A 132 -11.58 10.62 5.12
CA MET A 132 -11.29 11.90 5.75
C MET A 132 -12.48 12.81 5.55
N LYS A 133 -13.13 13.21 6.63
CA LYS A 133 -14.21 14.19 6.61
C LYS A 133 -13.64 15.58 6.89
N GLN A 134 -14.33 16.61 6.42
CA GLN A 134 -14.00 17.97 6.77
C GLN A 134 -13.95 18.10 8.31
N ILE A 135 -12.87 18.61 8.85
CA ILE A 135 -12.70 18.80 10.27
C ILE A 135 -13.69 19.85 10.74
N ASP A 136 -14.60 19.46 11.61
CA ASP A 136 -15.42 20.42 12.36
C ASP A 136 -14.54 21.00 13.47
N GLU A 137 -14.17 22.26 13.34
CA GLU A 137 -13.32 22.97 14.30
C GLU A 137 -13.88 22.92 15.72
N SER A 138 -15.21 22.76 15.89
CA SER A 138 -15.84 22.59 17.19
C SER A 138 -15.46 21.28 17.89
N GLN A 139 -14.92 20.32 17.17
CA GLN A 139 -14.49 19.02 17.70
C GLN A 139 -12.98 18.97 17.97
N VAL A 140 -12.22 19.95 17.49
CA VAL A 140 -10.77 19.99 17.69
C VAL A 140 -10.46 20.20 19.18
N GLY A 141 -9.61 19.33 19.72
CA GLY A 141 -9.18 19.40 21.13
C GLY A 141 -10.13 18.72 22.13
N LYS A 142 -11.24 18.13 21.70
CA LYS A 142 -12.09 17.33 22.57
C LYS A 142 -11.49 15.95 22.83
N THR A 143 -11.60 15.47 24.07
CA THR A 143 -11.21 14.11 24.41
C THR A 143 -12.23 13.10 23.95
N ALA A 144 -11.84 11.81 23.94
CA ALA A 144 -12.80 10.74 23.64
C ALA A 144 -13.99 10.71 24.61
N ALA A 145 -13.78 11.09 25.89
CA ALA A 145 -14.83 11.20 26.90
C ALA A 145 -15.83 12.33 26.58
N ASP A 146 -15.33 13.47 26.08
CA ASP A 146 -16.18 14.59 25.67
C ASP A 146 -17.03 14.25 24.47
N LEU A 147 -16.52 13.43 23.54
CA LEU A 147 -17.22 13.00 22.33
C LEU A 147 -18.24 11.88 22.59
N ALA A 148 -18.06 11.12 23.66
CA ALA A 148 -18.96 10.04 24.06
C ALA A 148 -20.15 10.51 24.91
N ALA A 149 -20.12 11.73 25.41
CA ALA A 149 -21.18 12.30 26.27
C ALA A 149 -22.42 12.76 25.47
#